data_376f47c52487764cc235c7d332463014
#
_entry.id   376f47c52487764cc235c7d332463014
#
_cell.length_a   1.000
_cell.length_b   1.000
_cell.length_c   1.000
_cell.angle_alpha   90.00
_cell.angle_beta   90.00
_cell.angle_gamma   90.00
#
_symmetry.space_group_name_H-M   'P 1'
#
loop_
_entity.id
_entity.type
_entity.pdbx_description
1 polymer ?
#
loop_
_entity_poly.entity_id
_entity_poly.type
_entity_poly.pdbx_seq_one_letter_code
_entity_poly.pdbx_strand_id
1 'polypeptide(L)'
;TGAGGFINISQNARLVVFVGTFTGNGLKIAVSDGKLRIVQEGRHRKFLKQVAQITFNGKYAHDRAKPVFYVTERCVFRLARGGLALIEVAPGIDIERDILPHMDFQPIIGDYCEMDARIFNPNPMGLEAELLNLSLPERVIYDPERNILFLNFEGMYVRVADDVKAIWDICEQRCRAAGKRVGVIINYDRFRINQDMYDPYAEMDRYFLAN
;
A
#
# COMPACT_ATOMS: atom_id res chain seq x y z
N THR A 1 26.50 -8.30 -6.96
CA THR A 1 25.39 -9.25 -7.12
C THR A 1 25.03 -9.32 -8.59
N GLY A 2 25.03 -10.52 -9.18
CA GLY A 2 24.67 -10.70 -10.58
C GLY A 2 23.18 -10.44 -10.83
N ALA A 3 22.84 -10.27 -12.12
CA ALA A 3 21.45 -10.01 -12.51
C ALA A 3 20.49 -11.17 -12.16
N GLY A 4 20.98 -12.43 -12.19
CA GLY A 4 20.26 -13.62 -11.75
C GLY A 4 18.76 -13.62 -12.08
N GLY A 5 17.93 -13.99 -11.13
CA GLY A 5 16.47 -13.95 -11.23
C GLY A 5 15.86 -12.54 -11.19
N PHE A 6 16.62 -11.50 -10.84
CA PHE A 6 16.11 -10.13 -10.69
C PHE A 6 15.41 -9.62 -11.95
N ILE A 7 16.00 -9.83 -13.12
CA ILE A 7 15.43 -9.39 -14.41
C ILE A 7 14.06 -10.03 -14.62
N ASN A 8 13.97 -11.34 -14.48
CA ASN A 8 12.72 -12.08 -14.67
C ASN A 8 11.66 -11.67 -13.67
N ILE A 9 12.01 -11.56 -12.39
CA ILE A 9 11.08 -11.19 -11.32
C ILE A 9 10.56 -9.77 -11.54
N SER A 10 11.46 -8.78 -11.70
CA SER A 10 11.07 -7.38 -11.81
C SER A 10 10.33 -7.07 -13.11
N GLN A 11 10.71 -7.70 -14.24
CA GLN A 11 10.02 -7.47 -15.51
C GLN A 11 8.64 -8.14 -15.61
N ASN A 12 8.41 -9.25 -14.90
CA ASN A 12 7.13 -9.98 -14.95
C ASN A 12 6.19 -9.67 -13.77
N ALA A 13 6.66 -9.08 -12.69
CA ALA A 13 5.81 -8.66 -11.57
C ALA A 13 4.72 -7.67 -12.03
N ARG A 14 3.53 -7.72 -11.44
CA ARG A 14 2.44 -6.77 -11.71
C ARG A 14 2.71 -5.38 -11.15
N LEU A 15 3.44 -5.32 -10.04
CA LEU A 15 3.88 -4.13 -9.35
C LEU A 15 5.31 -4.34 -8.89
N VAL A 16 6.16 -3.30 -8.95
CA VAL A 16 7.54 -3.36 -8.48
C VAL A 16 7.78 -2.22 -7.50
N VAL A 17 8.34 -2.56 -6.35
CA VAL A 17 8.78 -1.58 -5.35
C VAL A 17 10.25 -1.80 -5.07
N PHE A 18 11.07 -0.83 -5.45
CA PHE A 18 12.48 -0.78 -5.10
C PHE A 18 12.63 -0.04 -3.77
N VAL A 19 13.19 -0.70 -2.77
CA VAL A 19 13.38 -0.13 -1.43
C VAL A 19 14.88 -0.03 -1.13
N GLY A 20 15.31 1.10 -0.63
CA GLY A 20 16.71 1.30 -0.24
C GLY A 20 16.96 2.71 0.28
N THR A 21 18.18 2.96 0.75
CA THR A 21 18.59 4.32 1.14
C THR A 21 18.80 5.19 -0.10
N PHE A 22 18.55 6.48 0.02
CA PHE A 22 18.68 7.45 -1.08
C PHE A 22 20.13 7.55 -1.59
N THR A 23 21.06 7.64 -0.66
CA THR A 23 22.51 7.54 -0.96
C THR A 23 23.12 6.33 -0.26
N GLY A 24 24.30 5.93 -0.70
CA GLY A 24 25.03 4.78 -0.16
C GLY A 24 26.29 5.15 0.59
N ASN A 25 26.84 4.19 1.35
CA ASN A 25 28.14 4.27 2.00
C ASN A 25 28.25 5.45 2.98
N GLY A 26 27.76 5.25 4.20
CA GLY A 26 27.94 6.16 5.32
C GLY A 26 26.80 7.15 5.56
N LEU A 27 25.64 6.98 4.92
CA LEU A 27 24.43 7.73 5.28
C LEU A 27 24.10 7.53 6.75
N LYS A 28 23.90 8.63 7.47
CA LYS A 28 23.39 8.63 8.85
C LYS A 28 22.20 9.54 8.94
N ILE A 29 21.15 9.04 9.52
CA ILE A 29 19.89 9.76 9.74
C ILE A 29 19.59 9.82 11.23
N ALA A 30 18.80 10.81 11.63
CA ALA A 30 18.18 10.89 12.93
C ALA A 30 16.68 11.09 12.77
N VAL A 31 15.91 10.47 13.65
CA VAL A 31 14.46 10.63 13.72
C VAL A 31 14.08 11.16 15.10
N SER A 32 13.30 12.22 15.12
CA SER A 32 12.71 12.77 16.34
C SER A 32 11.42 13.52 16.02
N ASP A 33 10.45 13.41 16.90
CA ASP A 33 9.18 14.15 16.82
C ASP A 33 8.46 13.97 15.46
N GLY A 34 8.49 12.77 14.93
CA GLY A 34 7.88 12.44 13.65
C GLY A 34 8.58 13.03 12.43
N LYS A 35 9.83 13.50 12.57
CA LYS A 35 10.63 14.12 11.50
C LYS A 35 11.92 13.38 11.25
N LEU A 36 12.33 13.36 10.00
CA LEU A 36 13.61 12.85 9.54
C LEU A 36 14.62 14.01 9.41
N ARG A 37 15.84 13.76 9.80
CA ARG A 37 16.97 14.65 9.57
C ARG A 37 18.18 13.88 9.04
N ILE A 38 18.80 14.37 7.98
CA ILE A 38 20.07 13.83 7.48
C ILE A 38 21.18 14.37 8.37
N VAL A 39 21.83 13.48 9.10
CA VAL A 39 22.98 13.83 9.97
C VAL A 39 24.28 13.83 9.18
N GLN A 40 24.41 12.86 8.28
CA GLN A 40 25.55 12.70 7.39
C GLN A 40 25.07 12.10 6.07
N GLU A 41 25.39 12.75 4.96
CA GLU A 41 25.06 12.24 3.64
C GLU A 41 25.97 11.05 3.26
N GLY A 42 25.40 10.10 2.49
CA GLY A 42 26.18 8.99 1.95
C GLY A 42 27.13 9.42 0.83
N ARG A 43 28.26 8.75 0.72
CA ARG A 43 29.29 9.08 -0.29
C ARG A 43 28.94 8.72 -1.71
N HIS A 44 28.00 7.78 -1.90
CA HIS A 44 27.63 7.25 -3.21
C HIS A 44 26.20 7.64 -3.57
N ARG A 45 26.05 8.38 -4.67
CA ARG A 45 24.74 8.61 -5.29
C ARG A 45 24.21 7.32 -5.88
N LYS A 46 22.91 7.11 -5.79
CA LYS A 46 22.19 5.94 -6.36
C LYS A 46 21.29 6.33 -7.52
N PHE A 47 20.79 7.57 -7.53
CA PHE A 47 19.99 8.10 -8.63
C PHE A 47 20.90 8.71 -9.68
N LEU A 48 21.38 7.84 -10.59
CA LEU A 48 22.38 8.16 -11.59
C LEU A 48 21.73 8.35 -12.98
N LYS A 49 22.25 9.27 -13.78
CA LYS A 49 21.83 9.46 -15.17
C LYS A 49 22.23 8.29 -16.07
N GLN A 50 23.35 7.66 -15.76
CA GLN A 50 23.86 6.48 -16.47
C GLN A 50 24.21 5.39 -15.47
N VAL A 51 23.79 4.18 -15.76
CA VAL A 51 24.09 2.99 -14.95
C VAL A 51 25.04 2.06 -15.70
N ALA A 52 25.87 1.33 -14.96
CA ALA A 52 26.82 0.39 -15.55
C ALA A 52 26.14 -0.78 -16.29
N GLN A 53 24.96 -1.18 -15.84
CA GLN A 53 24.19 -2.26 -16.45
C GLN A 53 22.70 -1.99 -16.28
N ILE A 54 21.93 -2.12 -17.37
CA ILE A 54 20.46 -2.03 -17.33
C ILE A 54 19.89 -3.41 -17.07
N THR A 55 19.30 -3.61 -15.88
CA THR A 55 18.66 -4.86 -15.44
C THR A 55 17.16 -4.74 -15.28
N PHE A 56 16.63 -3.52 -15.36
CA PHE A 56 15.20 -3.22 -15.37
C PHE A 56 14.91 -2.13 -16.42
N ASN A 57 13.98 -2.39 -17.32
CA ASN A 57 13.60 -1.45 -18.37
C ASN A 57 12.37 -0.63 -17.95
N GLY A 58 12.59 0.61 -17.49
CA GLY A 58 11.53 1.52 -17.06
C GLY A 58 10.56 1.89 -18.19
N LYS A 59 11.07 2.11 -19.43
CA LYS A 59 10.20 2.41 -20.58
C LYS A 59 9.23 1.26 -20.86
N TYR A 60 9.72 0.03 -20.90
CA TYR A 60 8.89 -1.15 -21.09
C TYR A 60 7.83 -1.32 -19.96
N ALA A 61 8.19 -1.04 -18.72
CA ALA A 61 7.26 -1.08 -17.60
C ALA A 61 6.18 0.00 -17.73
N HIS A 62 6.55 1.23 -18.09
CA HIS A 62 5.63 2.33 -18.32
C HIS A 62 4.65 2.03 -19.46
N ASP A 63 5.14 1.56 -20.61
CA ASP A 63 4.33 1.26 -21.81
C ASP A 63 3.27 0.17 -21.52
N ARG A 64 3.47 -0.63 -20.48
CA ARG A 64 2.53 -1.64 -19.98
C ARG A 64 1.71 -1.18 -18.77
N ALA A 65 1.73 0.11 -18.46
CA ALA A 65 1.06 0.69 -17.30
C ALA A 65 1.40 -0.02 -15.97
N LYS A 66 2.62 -0.59 -15.88
CA LYS A 66 3.07 -1.26 -14.67
C LYS A 66 3.44 -0.23 -13.61
N PRO A 67 2.83 -0.28 -12.41
CA PRO A 67 3.25 0.56 -11.30
C PRO A 67 4.66 0.20 -10.84
N VAL A 68 5.53 1.20 -10.75
CA VAL A 68 6.89 1.04 -10.24
C VAL A 68 7.19 2.17 -9.27
N PHE A 69 7.60 1.82 -8.06
CA PHE A 69 7.93 2.76 -6.99
C PHE A 69 9.38 2.61 -6.55
N TYR A 70 9.97 3.73 -6.15
CA TYR A 70 11.29 3.80 -5.53
C TYR A 70 11.14 4.45 -4.17
N VAL A 71 11.22 3.65 -3.13
CA VAL A 71 11.00 4.06 -1.73
C VAL A 71 12.35 4.21 -1.04
N THR A 72 12.58 5.39 -0.49
CA THR A 72 13.77 5.68 0.30
C THR A 72 13.39 6.22 1.69
N GLU A 73 14.38 6.43 2.54
CA GLU A 73 14.14 7.02 3.85
C GLU A 73 13.59 8.46 3.79
N ARG A 74 13.84 9.20 2.68
CA ARG A 74 13.50 10.63 2.58
C ARG A 74 12.43 10.98 1.57
N CYS A 75 12.19 10.13 0.57
CA CYS A 75 11.17 10.37 -0.45
C CYS A 75 10.75 9.09 -1.16
N VAL A 76 9.59 9.15 -1.82
CA VAL A 76 9.09 8.12 -2.73
C VAL A 76 8.96 8.71 -4.12
N PHE A 77 9.48 7.99 -5.11
CA PHE A 77 9.23 8.26 -6.51
C PHE A 77 8.36 7.18 -7.14
N ARG A 78 7.56 7.59 -8.11
CA ARG A 78 6.83 6.70 -9.00
C ARG A 78 7.38 6.86 -10.42
N LEU A 79 7.53 5.74 -11.13
CA LEU A 79 7.84 5.78 -12.56
C LEU A 79 6.70 6.44 -13.32
N ALA A 80 7.03 7.46 -14.12
CA ALA A 80 6.09 8.22 -14.94
C ALA A 80 6.63 8.36 -16.36
N ARG A 81 5.83 8.92 -17.26
CA ARG A 81 6.28 9.22 -18.62
C ARG A 81 7.38 10.30 -18.56
N GLY A 82 8.55 9.94 -19.00
CA GLY A 82 9.69 10.84 -19.06
C GLY A 82 10.63 10.82 -17.86
N GLY A 83 10.34 10.07 -16.79
CA GLY A 83 11.24 9.98 -15.64
C GLY A 83 10.61 9.48 -14.36
N LEU A 84 11.18 9.89 -13.24
CA LEU A 84 10.66 9.61 -11.91
C LEU A 84 9.86 10.82 -11.40
N ALA A 85 8.60 10.62 -11.04
CA ALA A 85 7.77 11.63 -10.39
C ALA A 85 7.91 11.50 -8.87
N LEU A 86 8.23 12.60 -8.20
CA LEU A 86 8.22 12.69 -6.74
C LEU A 86 6.78 12.67 -6.26
N ILE A 87 6.42 11.75 -5.37
CA ILE A 87 5.05 11.59 -4.87
C ILE A 87 4.92 11.72 -3.36
N GLU A 88 5.99 11.44 -2.62
CA GLU A 88 6.01 11.63 -1.16
C GLU A 88 7.37 12.14 -0.70
N VAL A 89 7.35 12.97 0.36
CA VAL A 89 8.55 13.51 1.01
C VAL A 89 8.45 13.29 2.53
N ALA A 90 9.52 12.85 3.15
CA ALA A 90 9.55 12.66 4.59
C ALA A 90 9.44 13.99 5.34
N PRO A 91 8.69 14.05 6.45
CA PRO A 91 8.67 15.23 7.31
C PRO A 91 10.08 15.65 7.72
N GLY A 92 10.40 16.95 7.60
CA GLY A 92 11.72 17.51 7.94
C GLY A 92 12.75 17.52 6.82
N ILE A 93 12.43 16.92 5.65
CA ILE A 93 13.26 16.93 4.45
C ILE A 93 12.90 18.11 3.55
N ASP A 94 13.92 18.80 3.09
CA ASP A 94 13.83 19.87 2.10
C ASP A 94 14.27 19.36 0.71
N ILE A 95 13.41 19.57 -0.31
CA ILE A 95 13.64 19.01 -1.65
C ILE A 95 14.92 19.60 -2.27
N GLU A 96 15.11 20.92 -2.17
CA GLU A 96 16.22 21.62 -2.79
C GLU A 96 17.57 21.33 -2.11
N ARG A 97 17.54 21.06 -0.81
CA ARG A 97 18.75 20.79 -0.02
C ARG A 97 19.06 19.28 0.04
N ASP A 98 18.05 18.45 0.27
CA ASP A 98 18.25 17.06 0.69
C ASP A 98 17.95 16.04 -0.41
N ILE A 99 17.33 16.45 -1.54
CA ILE A 99 16.97 15.54 -2.64
C ILE A 99 17.72 15.91 -3.92
N LEU A 100 17.47 17.10 -4.48
CA LEU A 100 17.97 17.45 -5.80
C LEU A 100 19.49 17.44 -5.94
N PRO A 101 20.29 17.92 -4.97
CA PRO A 101 21.75 17.91 -5.09
C PRO A 101 22.38 16.53 -5.11
N HIS A 102 21.62 15.51 -4.67
CA HIS A 102 22.09 14.13 -4.53
C HIS A 102 21.57 13.20 -5.65
N MET A 103 20.95 13.77 -6.69
CA MET A 103 20.56 13.10 -7.93
C MET A 103 21.37 13.62 -9.11
N ASP A 104 21.63 12.78 -10.11
CA ASP A 104 22.32 13.18 -11.34
C ASP A 104 21.34 13.65 -12.45
N PHE A 105 20.04 13.65 -12.14
CA PHE A 105 18.98 14.10 -13.03
C PHE A 105 17.85 14.77 -12.23
N GLN A 106 17.06 15.61 -12.89
CA GLN A 106 15.90 16.24 -12.29
C GLN A 106 14.70 15.29 -12.31
N PRO A 107 14.06 15.00 -11.16
CA PRO A 107 12.79 14.30 -11.12
C PRO A 107 11.66 15.24 -11.60
N ILE A 108 10.53 14.64 -11.92
CA ILE A 108 9.28 15.38 -12.15
C ILE A 108 8.72 15.76 -10.78
N ILE A 109 8.61 17.07 -10.52
CA ILE A 109 8.04 17.61 -9.29
C ILE A 109 6.69 18.22 -9.64
N GLY A 110 5.63 17.63 -9.13
CA GLY A 110 4.26 18.13 -9.21
C GLY A 110 3.65 18.13 -7.81
N ASP A 111 2.39 17.75 -7.70
CA ASP A 111 1.76 17.55 -6.40
C ASP A 111 2.37 16.33 -5.72
N TYR A 112 2.81 16.51 -4.48
CA TYR A 112 3.32 15.46 -3.62
C TYR A 112 2.70 15.60 -2.23
N CYS A 113 2.70 14.51 -1.44
CA CYS A 113 2.27 14.54 -0.06
C CYS A 113 3.45 14.33 0.91
N GLU A 114 3.23 14.66 2.15
CA GLU A 114 4.15 14.32 3.22
C GLU A 114 3.94 12.85 3.63
N MET A 115 5.03 12.11 3.88
CA MET A 115 4.95 10.75 4.41
C MET A 115 4.31 10.77 5.81
N ASP A 116 3.65 9.67 6.17
CA ASP A 116 3.09 9.50 7.51
C ASP A 116 4.17 9.71 8.59
N ALA A 117 4.00 10.72 9.42
CA ALA A 117 4.95 11.08 10.48
C ALA A 117 5.19 9.93 11.48
N ARG A 118 4.27 8.97 11.57
CA ARG A 118 4.43 7.79 12.44
C ARG A 118 5.58 6.88 11.98
N ILE A 119 5.96 6.89 10.70
CA ILE A 119 7.13 6.19 10.17
C ILE A 119 8.41 6.66 10.88
N PHE A 120 8.45 7.95 11.27
CA PHE A 120 9.59 8.62 11.88
C PHE A 120 9.43 8.76 13.40
N ASN A 121 8.74 7.78 14.02
CA ASN A 121 8.55 7.72 15.46
C ASN A 121 9.09 6.37 15.98
N PRO A 122 9.77 6.31 17.15
CA PRO A 122 10.24 5.06 17.73
C PRO A 122 9.12 4.13 18.20
N ASN A 123 7.91 4.64 18.36
CA ASN A 123 6.76 3.84 18.76
C ASN A 123 6.16 3.08 17.56
N PRO A 124 5.55 1.91 17.77
CA PRO A 124 4.80 1.24 16.72
C PRO A 124 3.72 2.14 16.10
N MET A 125 3.55 2.08 14.79
CA MET A 125 2.60 2.94 14.05
C MET A 125 1.13 2.72 14.41
N GLY A 126 0.80 1.60 15.07
CA GLY A 126 -0.60 1.28 15.42
C GLY A 126 -1.50 0.94 14.24
N LEU A 127 -0.93 0.59 13.08
CA LEU A 127 -1.67 0.28 11.85
C LEU A 127 -2.72 -0.81 12.05
N GLU A 128 -2.46 -1.77 12.93
CA GLU A 128 -3.42 -2.83 13.25
C GLU A 128 -4.74 -2.23 13.76
N ALA A 129 -4.67 -1.26 14.67
CA ALA A 129 -5.86 -0.60 15.20
C ALA A 129 -6.63 0.18 14.12
N GLU A 130 -5.95 0.82 13.19
CA GLU A 130 -6.59 1.52 12.06
C GLU A 130 -7.25 0.56 11.07
N LEU A 131 -6.54 -0.50 10.69
CA LEU A 131 -7.07 -1.53 9.79
C LEU A 131 -8.25 -2.28 10.40
N LEU A 132 -8.28 -2.43 11.73
CA LEU A 132 -9.36 -3.10 12.46
C LEU A 132 -10.52 -2.15 12.81
N ASN A 133 -10.30 -0.83 12.82
CA ASN A 133 -11.32 0.18 13.10
C ASN A 133 -12.15 0.59 11.87
N LEU A 134 -12.04 -0.11 10.75
CA LEU A 134 -12.92 0.11 9.62
C LEU A 134 -14.38 -0.08 10.05
N SER A 135 -15.22 0.89 9.74
CA SER A 135 -16.66 0.74 9.92
C SER A 135 -17.18 -0.39 9.03
N LEU A 136 -18.28 -1.00 9.41
CA LEU A 136 -18.84 -2.13 8.67
C LEU A 136 -19.10 -1.81 7.16
N PRO A 137 -19.60 -0.61 6.77
CA PRO A 137 -19.72 -0.24 5.37
C PRO A 137 -18.40 -0.18 4.60
N GLU A 138 -17.28 0.15 5.27
CA GLU A 138 -15.95 0.19 4.66
C GLU A 138 -15.33 -1.20 4.51
N ARG A 139 -15.85 -2.19 5.24
CA ARG A 139 -15.44 -3.59 5.17
C ARG A 139 -16.12 -4.38 4.05
N VAL A 140 -17.21 -3.84 3.49
CA VAL A 140 -18.03 -4.50 2.46
C VAL A 140 -18.00 -3.69 1.19
N ILE A 141 -17.12 -4.06 0.24
CA ILE A 141 -16.84 -3.33 -1.00
C ILE A 141 -17.23 -4.17 -2.20
N TYR A 142 -18.03 -3.59 -3.11
CA TYR A 142 -18.36 -4.20 -4.39
C TYR A 142 -17.49 -3.65 -5.51
N ASP A 143 -16.81 -4.54 -6.25
CA ASP A 143 -16.07 -4.23 -7.47
C ASP A 143 -16.96 -4.56 -8.69
N PRO A 144 -17.51 -3.55 -9.38
CA PRO A 144 -18.40 -3.76 -10.51
C PRO A 144 -17.68 -4.29 -11.75
N GLU A 145 -16.38 -4.03 -11.91
CA GLU A 145 -15.60 -4.50 -13.06
C GLU A 145 -15.38 -6.01 -13.01
N ARG A 146 -15.11 -6.54 -11.81
CA ARG A 146 -14.89 -7.98 -11.59
C ARG A 146 -16.14 -8.70 -11.16
N ASN A 147 -17.20 -7.97 -10.83
CA ASN A 147 -18.43 -8.51 -10.25
C ASN A 147 -18.19 -9.31 -8.95
N ILE A 148 -17.34 -8.75 -8.07
CA ILE A 148 -16.95 -9.38 -6.82
C ILE A 148 -17.31 -8.48 -5.65
N LEU A 149 -17.92 -9.07 -4.61
CA LEU A 149 -18.14 -8.47 -3.31
C LEU A 149 -17.00 -8.91 -2.38
N PHE A 150 -16.21 -7.95 -1.90
CA PHE A 150 -15.15 -8.17 -0.92
C PHE A 150 -15.68 -7.88 0.47
N LEU A 151 -15.54 -8.85 1.38
CA LEU A 151 -15.88 -8.71 2.79
C LEU A 151 -14.61 -8.85 3.63
N ASN A 152 -14.18 -7.79 4.29
CA ASN A 152 -13.02 -7.82 5.17
C ASN A 152 -13.47 -7.87 6.64
N PHE A 153 -13.63 -9.06 7.18
CA PHE A 153 -14.01 -9.27 8.57
C PHE A 153 -12.81 -9.52 9.48
N GLU A 154 -11.59 -9.18 8.99
CA GLU A 154 -10.37 -9.30 9.79
C GLU A 154 -10.53 -8.63 11.16
N GLY A 155 -10.22 -9.40 12.21
CA GLY A 155 -10.26 -8.95 13.60
C GLY A 155 -11.64 -8.63 14.15
N MET A 156 -12.73 -8.78 13.38
CA MET A 156 -14.09 -8.57 13.88
C MET A 156 -14.46 -9.61 14.92
N TYR A 157 -15.29 -9.18 15.86
CA TYR A 157 -15.86 -10.06 16.87
C TYR A 157 -17.39 -9.90 16.90
N VAL A 158 -18.10 -10.91 16.40
CA VAL A 158 -19.56 -11.00 16.43
C VAL A 158 -19.99 -11.51 17.81
N ARG A 159 -20.65 -10.68 18.59
CA ARG A 159 -20.99 -10.93 19.99
C ARG A 159 -22.48 -11.14 20.23
N VAL A 160 -23.30 -10.37 19.51
CA VAL A 160 -24.74 -10.28 19.68
C VAL A 160 -25.49 -10.34 18.37
N ALA A 161 -26.79 -10.58 18.39
CA ALA A 161 -27.61 -10.67 17.18
C ALA A 161 -27.60 -9.39 16.33
N ASP A 162 -27.45 -8.22 16.95
CA ASP A 162 -27.36 -6.95 16.23
C ASP A 162 -26.10 -6.87 15.36
N ASP A 163 -25.00 -7.52 15.75
CA ASP A 163 -23.78 -7.58 14.91
C ASP A 163 -24.06 -8.41 13.63
N VAL A 164 -24.73 -9.56 13.78
CA VAL A 164 -25.13 -10.40 12.62
C VAL A 164 -26.09 -9.65 11.72
N LYS A 165 -27.08 -8.97 12.32
CA LYS A 165 -28.05 -8.17 11.58
C LYS A 165 -27.37 -7.02 10.80
N ALA A 166 -26.44 -6.32 11.41
CA ALA A 166 -25.71 -5.25 10.73
C ALA A 166 -24.89 -5.76 9.52
N ILE A 167 -24.24 -6.93 9.66
CA ILE A 167 -23.55 -7.58 8.54
C ILE A 167 -24.54 -7.96 7.44
N TRP A 168 -25.67 -8.56 7.80
CA TRP A 168 -26.72 -8.91 6.86
C TRP A 168 -27.21 -7.71 6.07
N ASP A 169 -27.63 -6.65 6.77
CA ASP A 169 -28.19 -5.45 6.16
C ASP A 169 -27.25 -4.82 5.14
N ILE A 170 -25.95 -4.70 5.45
CA ILE A 170 -24.96 -4.11 4.52
C ILE A 170 -24.68 -5.04 3.33
N CYS A 171 -24.56 -6.34 3.54
CA CYS A 171 -24.35 -7.30 2.45
C CYS A 171 -25.57 -7.30 1.50
N GLU A 172 -26.78 -7.33 2.06
CA GLU A 172 -28.01 -7.26 1.25
C GLU A 172 -28.10 -5.95 0.46
N GLN A 173 -27.78 -4.82 1.08
CA GLN A 173 -27.73 -3.53 0.40
C GLN A 173 -26.78 -3.55 -0.81
N ARG A 174 -25.58 -4.12 -0.64
CA ARG A 174 -24.59 -4.21 -1.71
C ARG A 174 -25.02 -5.16 -2.82
N CYS A 175 -25.56 -6.33 -2.47
CA CYS A 175 -26.06 -7.30 -3.44
C CYS A 175 -27.25 -6.73 -4.25
N ARG A 176 -28.20 -6.06 -3.58
CA ARG A 176 -29.32 -5.39 -4.27
C ARG A 176 -28.84 -4.30 -5.22
N ALA A 177 -27.84 -3.49 -4.79
CA ALA A 177 -27.26 -2.45 -5.65
C ALA A 177 -26.54 -3.03 -6.88
N ALA A 178 -25.94 -4.22 -6.78
CA ALA A 178 -25.34 -4.92 -7.89
C ALA A 178 -26.36 -5.42 -8.91
N GLY A 179 -27.60 -5.74 -8.48
CA GLY A 179 -28.73 -6.14 -9.33
C GLY A 179 -28.53 -7.46 -10.09
N LYS A 180 -27.53 -8.23 -9.72
CA LYS A 180 -27.15 -9.52 -10.34
C LYS A 180 -26.39 -10.38 -9.32
N ARG A 181 -26.30 -11.67 -9.61
CA ARG A 181 -25.49 -12.58 -8.78
C ARG A 181 -24.02 -12.16 -8.80
N VAL A 182 -23.40 -12.09 -7.62
CA VAL A 182 -22.01 -11.64 -7.43
C VAL A 182 -21.12 -12.77 -6.93
N GLY A 183 -19.84 -12.74 -7.29
CA GLY A 183 -18.82 -13.54 -6.62
C GLY A 183 -18.49 -12.92 -5.26
N VAL A 184 -18.19 -13.74 -4.25
CA VAL A 184 -17.86 -13.24 -2.90
C VAL A 184 -16.47 -13.70 -2.50
N ILE A 185 -15.67 -12.79 -1.97
CA ILE A 185 -14.39 -13.09 -1.32
C ILE A 185 -14.43 -12.54 0.10
N ILE A 186 -14.20 -13.41 1.09
CA ILE A 186 -14.28 -13.05 2.51
C ILE A 186 -12.92 -13.27 3.15
N ASN A 187 -12.45 -12.25 3.89
CA ASN A 187 -11.30 -12.36 4.76
C ASN A 187 -11.80 -12.58 6.21
N TYR A 188 -11.54 -13.76 6.76
CA TYR A 188 -11.86 -14.13 8.14
C TYR A 188 -10.63 -14.16 9.04
N ASP A 189 -9.52 -13.53 8.66
CA ASP A 189 -8.33 -13.54 9.51
C ASP A 189 -8.64 -12.93 10.89
N ARG A 190 -8.27 -13.64 11.96
CA ARG A 190 -8.58 -13.26 13.36
C ARG A 190 -10.06 -12.98 13.65
N PHE A 191 -10.98 -13.40 12.79
CA PHE A 191 -12.43 -13.30 13.04
C PHE A 191 -12.83 -14.15 14.23
N ARG A 192 -13.71 -13.63 15.07
CA ARG A 192 -14.26 -14.34 16.23
C ARG A 192 -15.76 -14.18 16.25
N ILE A 193 -16.44 -15.21 16.76
CA ILE A 193 -17.89 -15.23 16.91
C ILE A 193 -18.26 -15.95 18.18
N ASN A 194 -19.21 -15.44 18.96
CA ASN A 194 -19.77 -16.12 20.12
C ASN A 194 -20.53 -17.35 19.69
N GLN A 195 -20.51 -18.38 20.51
CA GLN A 195 -21.18 -19.66 20.22
C GLN A 195 -22.68 -19.51 19.95
N ASP A 196 -23.34 -18.64 20.68
CA ASP A 196 -24.78 -18.36 20.52
C ASP A 196 -25.13 -17.69 19.19
N MET A 197 -24.12 -17.16 18.48
CA MET A 197 -24.27 -16.49 17.19
C MET A 197 -23.96 -17.40 16.01
N TYR A 198 -23.52 -18.63 16.20
CA TYR A 198 -23.21 -19.55 15.10
C TYR A 198 -24.42 -19.83 14.21
N ASP A 199 -25.59 -20.17 14.83
CA ASP A 199 -26.79 -20.49 14.06
C ASP A 199 -27.33 -19.27 13.28
N PRO A 200 -27.50 -18.07 13.90
CA PRO A 200 -27.88 -16.85 13.16
C PRO A 200 -26.94 -16.49 12.04
N TYR A 201 -25.62 -16.62 12.27
CA TYR A 201 -24.62 -16.32 11.25
C TYR A 201 -24.67 -17.33 10.08
N ALA A 202 -24.78 -18.61 10.39
CA ALA A 202 -24.92 -19.66 9.38
C ALA A 202 -26.23 -19.57 8.58
N GLU A 203 -27.30 -19.04 9.17
CA GLU A 203 -28.56 -18.75 8.47
C GLU A 203 -28.34 -17.62 7.46
N MET A 204 -27.66 -16.56 7.84
CA MET A 204 -27.26 -15.46 6.95
C MET A 204 -26.44 -15.97 5.75
N ASP A 205 -25.40 -16.76 6.02
CA ASP A 205 -24.54 -17.31 4.97
C ASP A 205 -25.34 -18.17 3.99
N ARG A 206 -26.23 -19.04 4.50
CA ARG A 206 -27.11 -19.86 3.66
C ARG A 206 -28.04 -19.03 2.77
N TYR A 207 -28.58 -17.93 3.32
CA TYR A 207 -29.41 -17.00 2.54
C TYR A 207 -28.65 -16.41 1.35
N PHE A 208 -27.42 -15.89 1.57
CA PHE A 208 -26.64 -15.28 0.49
C PHE A 208 -26.08 -16.29 -0.51
N LEU A 209 -25.82 -17.54 -0.09
CA LEU A 209 -25.37 -18.59 -1.00
C LEU A 209 -26.51 -19.11 -1.90
N ALA A 210 -27.76 -18.98 -1.47
CA ALA A 210 -28.94 -19.46 -2.21
C ALA A 210 -29.48 -18.43 -3.22
N ASN A 211 -29.22 -17.14 -3.00
CA ASN A 211 -29.75 -16.03 -3.80
C ASN A 211 -28.63 -15.29 -4.54
#